data_ee609a2a20173ad0fa7e5cbe20264435
#
_entry.id   ee609a2a20173ad0fa7e5cbe20264435
#
_cell.length_a   1.000
_cell.length_b   1.000
_cell.length_c   1.000
_cell.angle_alpha   90.00
_cell.angle_beta   90.00
_cell.angle_gamma   90.00
#
_symmetry.space_group_name_H-M   'P 1'
#
loop_
_entity.id
_entity.type
_entity.pdbx_description
1 polymer ?
#
loop_
_entity_poly.entity_id
_entity_poly.type
_entity_poly.pdbx_seq_one_letter_code
_entity_poly.pdbx_strand_id
1 'polypeptide(L)'
;GSAIKESFVKEDMFSSETVFKAPQDISTFIFKLEFNPYYTAQGETIQINQPFKLDGEDLILEQAEIYPTHMSLTFEDVESNTAWIRSLEFYIENEKGKRFDKIANGISATGKIDSPMMASHRLESSFFTESKALTMYITGVEWLDKDRQKIKLDLKNVKAEGLPDNVVFEQAQRKEKGWLLTFGGQEYEEDVSYQIWQSNYYDEDGKEYYFNSWSSGMSGYWDEDEEKYIETPGVFHVEIPLVDYPYDTVYMTPNFTRNVKLDEPVVITIK
;
A
#
# COMPACT_ATOMS: atom_id res chain seq x y z
N GLY A 1 1.60 4.87 -37.92
CA GLY A 1 0.96 5.28 -36.67
C GLY A 1 -0.57 5.28 -36.68
N SER A 2 -1.23 5.13 -37.85
CA SER A 2 -2.71 5.12 -37.98
C SER A 2 -3.33 3.71 -37.96
N ALA A 3 -2.57 2.68 -38.32
CA ALA A 3 -3.09 1.31 -38.43
C ALA A 3 -3.36 0.62 -37.08
N ILE A 4 -2.77 1.13 -35.97
CA ILE A 4 -2.94 0.50 -34.64
C ILE A 4 -4.24 0.96 -33.96
N LYS A 5 -4.82 2.07 -34.37
CA LYS A 5 -6.03 2.63 -33.70
C LYS A 5 -7.35 1.96 -34.09
N GLU A 6 -7.40 1.27 -35.22
CA GLU A 6 -8.66 0.66 -35.71
C GLU A 6 -8.87 -0.81 -35.35
N SER A 7 -7.87 -1.48 -34.72
CA SER A 7 -7.96 -2.91 -34.47
C SER A 7 -8.41 -3.30 -33.05
N PHE A 8 -8.65 -2.33 -32.17
CA PHE A 8 -9.22 -2.59 -30.85
C PHE A 8 -10.71 -2.31 -30.83
N VAL A 9 -11.53 -3.25 -31.30
CA VAL A 9 -12.96 -3.24 -31.01
C VAL A 9 -13.13 -3.71 -29.58
N LYS A 10 -13.49 -2.75 -28.75
CA LYS A 10 -13.74 -2.93 -27.34
C LYS A 10 -15.17 -3.40 -27.15
N GLU A 11 -15.38 -4.70 -27.06
CA GLU A 11 -16.56 -5.25 -26.42
C GLU A 11 -16.06 -6.06 -25.21
N ASP A 12 -16.41 -5.59 -24.01
CA ASP A 12 -16.15 -6.19 -22.71
C ASP A 12 -14.68 -6.41 -22.29
N MET A 13 -14.08 -5.38 -21.72
CA MET A 13 -12.74 -5.44 -21.11
C MET A 13 -12.66 -6.37 -19.88
N PHE A 14 -13.76 -6.98 -19.45
CA PHE A 14 -13.84 -7.80 -18.23
C PHE A 14 -14.44 -9.21 -18.45
N SER A 15 -14.65 -9.64 -19.69
CA SER A 15 -15.04 -11.02 -19.93
C SER A 15 -13.80 -11.90 -20.11
N SER A 16 -13.84 -13.10 -19.51
CA SER A 16 -12.77 -14.11 -19.65
C SER A 16 -12.62 -14.66 -21.08
N GLU A 17 -13.40 -14.17 -22.03
CA GLU A 17 -13.44 -14.59 -23.43
C GLU A 17 -12.99 -13.49 -24.40
N THR A 18 -12.22 -12.50 -23.97
CA THR A 18 -11.71 -11.47 -24.88
C THR A 18 -10.71 -12.08 -25.87
N VAL A 19 -11.17 -12.42 -27.05
CA VAL A 19 -10.33 -12.86 -28.14
C VAL A 19 -9.72 -11.65 -28.84
N PHE A 20 -8.45 -11.39 -28.59
CA PHE A 20 -7.70 -10.41 -29.36
C PHE A 20 -7.47 -10.96 -30.78
N LYS A 21 -8.20 -10.45 -31.77
CA LYS A 21 -7.85 -10.67 -33.17
C LYS A 21 -6.70 -9.72 -33.52
N ALA A 22 -5.52 -10.25 -33.67
CA ALA A 22 -4.41 -9.49 -34.23
C ALA A 22 -4.77 -9.07 -35.67
N PRO A 23 -4.43 -7.83 -36.11
CA PRO A 23 -4.57 -7.42 -37.50
C PRO A 23 -3.83 -8.40 -38.41
N GLN A 24 -4.40 -8.76 -39.56
CA GLN A 24 -3.85 -9.77 -40.48
C GLN A 24 -2.49 -9.37 -41.09
N ASP A 25 -2.12 -8.09 -40.96
CA ASP A 25 -0.89 -7.53 -41.54
C ASP A 25 0.24 -7.26 -40.54
N ILE A 26 0.17 -7.82 -39.32
CA ILE A 26 1.27 -7.67 -38.37
C ILE A 26 2.38 -8.66 -38.73
N SER A 27 3.52 -8.14 -39.13
CA SER A 27 4.76 -8.93 -39.24
C SER A 27 5.14 -9.49 -37.87
N THR A 28 5.26 -10.80 -37.77
CA THR A 28 5.74 -11.44 -36.55
C THR A 28 7.23 -11.18 -36.39
N PHE A 29 7.65 -10.54 -35.32
CA PHE A 29 9.05 -10.37 -34.95
C PHE A 29 9.43 -11.48 -33.97
N ILE A 30 10.42 -12.29 -34.34
CA ILE A 30 10.96 -13.32 -33.45
C ILE A 30 12.33 -12.85 -32.97
N PHE A 31 12.44 -12.67 -31.64
CA PHE A 31 13.68 -12.32 -30.96
C PHE A 31 14.23 -13.58 -30.30
N LYS A 32 15.49 -13.97 -30.67
CA LYS A 32 16.20 -14.97 -29.89
C LYS A 32 17.06 -14.26 -28.86
N LEU A 33 16.73 -14.44 -27.59
CA LEU A 33 17.46 -13.85 -26.47
C LEU A 33 18.37 -14.94 -25.88
N GLU A 34 19.65 -14.61 -25.75
CA GLU A 34 20.61 -15.42 -25.03
C GLU A 34 20.96 -14.68 -23.72
N PHE A 35 20.64 -15.31 -22.60
CA PHE A 35 20.95 -14.75 -21.29
C PHE A 35 22.31 -15.24 -20.80
N ASN A 36 23.13 -14.32 -20.29
CA ASN A 36 24.37 -14.71 -19.65
C ASN A 36 24.05 -15.51 -18.36
N PRO A 37 24.57 -16.75 -18.23
CA PRO A 37 24.30 -17.60 -17.05
C PRO A 37 24.66 -16.95 -15.71
N TYR A 38 25.64 -16.05 -15.71
CA TYR A 38 26.03 -15.29 -14.51
C TYR A 38 24.90 -14.43 -13.95
N TYR A 39 24.05 -13.84 -14.80
CA TYR A 39 22.91 -13.01 -14.40
C TYR A 39 21.60 -13.81 -14.24
N THR A 40 21.59 -15.07 -14.67
CA THR A 40 20.45 -15.99 -14.52
C THR A 40 20.72 -17.08 -13.50
N ALA A 41 21.79 -16.94 -12.70
CA ALA A 41 22.11 -17.87 -11.62
C ALA A 41 20.94 -17.96 -10.63
N GLN A 42 20.78 -19.15 -10.06
CA GLN A 42 19.81 -19.36 -8.98
C GLN A 42 20.20 -18.51 -7.78
N GLY A 43 19.19 -17.93 -7.11
CA GLY A 43 19.39 -17.20 -5.88
C GLY A 43 19.78 -18.13 -4.72
N GLU A 44 20.19 -17.53 -3.63
CA GLU A 44 20.43 -18.18 -2.34
C GLU A 44 19.22 -17.97 -1.44
N THR A 45 18.70 -19.02 -0.82
CA THR A 45 17.66 -18.91 0.23
C THR A 45 18.27 -19.24 1.58
N ILE A 46 18.17 -18.35 2.52
CA ILE A 46 18.65 -18.46 3.90
C ILE A 46 17.44 -18.59 4.81
N GLN A 47 17.26 -19.76 5.44
CA GLN A 47 16.26 -19.97 6.46
C GLN A 47 16.77 -19.38 7.77
N ILE A 48 16.05 -18.44 8.35
CA ILE A 48 16.49 -17.66 9.53
C ILE A 48 15.65 -18.05 10.74
N ASN A 49 14.32 -17.98 10.63
CA ASN A 49 13.35 -18.31 11.68
C ASN A 49 13.68 -17.64 13.03
N GLN A 50 14.12 -16.37 12.97
CA GLN A 50 14.52 -15.62 14.16
C GLN A 50 13.36 -14.78 14.69
N PRO A 51 12.86 -15.07 15.92
CA PRO A 51 11.91 -14.21 16.58
C PRO A 51 12.58 -12.92 17.05
N PHE A 52 11.84 -11.81 16.99
CA PHE A 52 12.26 -10.51 17.50
C PHE A 52 11.05 -9.68 17.92
N LYS A 53 11.30 -8.61 18.70
CA LYS A 53 10.27 -7.65 19.11
C LYS A 53 10.47 -6.34 18.35
N LEU A 54 9.34 -5.75 17.91
CA LEU A 54 9.30 -4.46 17.27
C LEU A 54 8.11 -3.69 17.81
N ASP A 55 8.34 -2.56 18.48
CA ASP A 55 7.30 -1.69 19.05
C ASP A 55 6.24 -2.46 19.89
N GLY A 56 6.68 -3.46 20.65
CA GLY A 56 5.81 -4.27 21.50
C GLY A 56 5.21 -5.51 20.84
N GLU A 57 5.19 -5.58 19.52
CA GLU A 57 4.68 -6.72 18.74
C GLU A 57 5.77 -7.80 18.55
N ASP A 58 5.37 -9.05 18.48
CA ASP A 58 6.26 -10.21 18.28
C ASP A 58 6.26 -10.61 16.80
N LEU A 59 7.43 -10.66 16.18
CA LEU A 59 7.59 -10.99 14.77
C LEU A 59 8.63 -12.08 14.58
N ILE A 60 8.57 -12.76 13.45
CA ILE A 60 9.58 -13.75 13.04
C ILE A 60 10.13 -13.30 11.69
N LEU A 61 11.46 -13.12 11.60
CA LEU A 61 12.13 -13.08 10.30
C LEU A 61 12.31 -14.53 9.84
N GLU A 62 11.47 -14.95 8.91
CA GLU A 62 11.39 -16.34 8.45
C GLU A 62 12.58 -16.68 7.56
N GLN A 63 12.77 -15.90 6.50
CA GLN A 63 13.82 -16.17 5.51
C GLN A 63 14.29 -14.93 4.77
N ALA A 64 15.47 -15.05 4.18
CA ALA A 64 16.01 -14.13 3.19
C ALA A 64 16.29 -14.89 1.89
N GLU A 65 15.90 -14.30 0.77
CA GLU A 65 16.18 -14.77 -0.57
C GLU A 65 17.06 -13.74 -1.28
N ILE A 66 18.21 -14.18 -1.81
CA ILE A 66 19.18 -13.31 -2.46
C ILE A 66 19.28 -13.71 -3.94
N TYR A 67 18.68 -12.88 -4.80
CA TYR A 67 18.70 -13.05 -6.25
C TYR A 67 19.66 -12.05 -6.92
N PRO A 68 20.11 -12.30 -8.15
CA PRO A 68 20.92 -11.33 -8.89
C PRO A 68 20.30 -9.94 -8.99
N THR A 69 18.95 -9.84 -9.04
CA THR A 69 18.20 -8.60 -9.25
C THR A 69 17.76 -7.92 -7.96
N HIS A 70 17.58 -8.66 -6.88
CA HIS A 70 17.07 -8.13 -5.60
C HIS A 70 17.31 -9.12 -4.46
N MET A 71 17.19 -8.64 -3.22
CA MET A 71 16.92 -9.47 -2.05
C MET A 71 15.46 -9.36 -1.66
N SER A 72 14.93 -10.41 -1.04
CA SER A 72 13.60 -10.44 -0.43
C SER A 72 13.71 -10.96 1.00
N LEU A 73 13.08 -10.27 1.94
CA LEU A 73 12.93 -10.71 3.33
C LEU A 73 11.47 -11.04 3.58
N THR A 74 11.22 -12.20 4.19
CA THR A 74 9.87 -12.65 4.56
C THR A 74 9.73 -12.65 6.08
N PHE A 75 8.63 -12.03 6.54
CA PHE A 75 8.27 -11.94 7.94
C PHE A 75 6.97 -12.70 8.21
N GLU A 76 6.85 -13.26 9.38
CA GLU A 76 5.65 -13.92 9.87
C GLU A 76 5.09 -13.15 11.06
N ASP A 77 3.75 -13.00 11.07
CA ASP A 77 2.99 -12.41 12.17
C ASP A 77 2.73 -13.45 13.26
N VAL A 78 2.72 -13.01 14.50
CA VAL A 78 2.28 -13.84 15.63
C VAL A 78 0.82 -13.52 15.94
N GLU A 79 0.00 -14.55 16.16
CA GLU A 79 -1.45 -14.40 16.33
C GLU A 79 -1.84 -13.42 17.45
N SER A 80 -1.02 -13.38 18.53
CA SER A 80 -1.24 -12.49 19.68
C SER A 80 -0.99 -11.01 19.40
N ASN A 81 -0.39 -10.66 18.25
CA ASN A 81 -0.12 -9.27 17.90
C ASN A 81 -1.40 -8.45 17.73
N THR A 82 -1.34 -7.19 18.12
CA THR A 82 -2.46 -6.24 18.02
C THR A 82 -2.50 -5.51 16.67
N ALA A 83 -1.40 -5.57 15.92
CA ALA A 83 -1.27 -4.91 14.63
C ALA A 83 -0.48 -5.78 13.63
N TRP A 84 -0.69 -5.51 12.33
CA TRP A 84 0.10 -6.08 11.23
C TRP A 84 1.11 -5.07 10.69
N ILE A 85 2.27 -5.57 10.25
CA ILE A 85 3.22 -4.76 9.48
C ILE A 85 2.54 -4.32 8.17
N ARG A 86 2.46 -3.01 7.95
CA ARG A 86 2.09 -2.42 6.66
C ARG A 86 3.29 -2.04 5.83
N SER A 87 4.32 -1.49 6.48
CA SER A 87 5.60 -1.18 5.88
C SER A 87 6.70 -1.25 6.94
N LEU A 88 7.93 -1.55 6.54
CA LEU A 88 9.12 -1.45 7.38
C LEU A 88 10.09 -0.45 6.76
N GLU A 89 10.64 0.43 7.59
CA GLU A 89 11.81 1.24 7.24
C GLU A 89 13.04 0.49 7.75
N PHE A 90 13.89 0.07 6.85
CA PHE A 90 15.08 -0.70 7.19
C PHE A 90 16.09 -0.71 6.05
N TYR A 91 17.30 -1.06 6.37
CA TYR A 91 18.38 -1.34 5.44
C TYR A 91 19.18 -2.57 5.90
N ILE A 92 19.96 -3.12 4.99
CA ILE A 92 20.92 -4.20 5.29
C ILE A 92 22.32 -3.66 5.08
N GLU A 93 23.25 -4.09 5.91
CA GLU A 93 24.67 -3.78 5.79
C GLU A 93 25.50 -5.05 5.81
N ASN A 94 26.55 -5.12 4.98
CA ASN A 94 27.48 -6.22 5.03
C ASN A 94 28.67 -5.91 5.96
N GLU A 95 29.55 -6.92 6.16
CA GLU A 95 30.76 -6.81 7.01
C GLU A 95 31.77 -5.74 6.57
N LYS A 96 31.60 -5.15 5.37
CA LYS A 96 32.44 -4.08 4.83
C LYS A 96 31.79 -2.70 4.93
N GLY A 97 30.62 -2.61 5.56
CA GLY A 97 29.87 -1.36 5.67
C GLY A 97 29.13 -0.95 4.39
N LYS A 98 29.00 -1.88 3.42
CA LYS A 98 28.17 -1.61 2.23
C LYS A 98 26.71 -1.80 2.58
N ARG A 99 25.93 -0.74 2.37
CA ARG A 99 24.49 -0.71 2.60
C ARG A 99 23.71 -1.14 1.37
N PHE A 100 22.59 -1.81 1.61
CA PHE A 100 21.58 -2.21 0.64
C PHE A 100 20.24 -1.67 1.11
N ASP A 101 19.64 -0.80 0.32
CA ASP A 101 18.44 -0.08 0.67
C ASP A 101 17.19 -0.74 0.08
N LYS A 102 16.02 -0.39 0.62
CA LYS A 102 14.73 -0.82 0.13
C LYS A 102 14.51 -0.34 -1.31
N ILE A 103 14.03 -1.20 -2.17
CA ILE A 103 13.69 -0.83 -3.55
C ILE A 103 12.22 -0.40 -3.59
N ALA A 104 12.00 0.86 -3.93
CA ALA A 104 10.67 1.46 -4.09
C ALA A 104 10.18 1.46 -5.55
N ASN A 105 10.64 0.53 -6.39
CA ASN A 105 10.31 0.49 -7.81
C ASN A 105 9.24 -0.56 -8.09
N GLY A 106 8.00 -0.16 -8.15
CA GLY A 106 6.92 -1.00 -8.63
C GLY A 106 5.99 -1.53 -7.54
N ILE A 107 4.91 -2.13 -7.99
CA ILE A 107 3.85 -2.65 -7.15
C ILE A 107 4.30 -4.00 -6.59
N SER A 108 4.54 -4.07 -5.30
CA SER A 108 4.59 -5.33 -4.57
C SER A 108 3.39 -5.42 -3.65
N ALA A 109 2.29 -5.95 -4.18
CA ALA A 109 1.16 -6.36 -3.37
C ALA A 109 1.38 -7.82 -2.95
N THR A 110 1.79 -8.04 -1.72
CA THR A 110 2.03 -9.39 -1.19
C THR A 110 1.21 -9.65 0.06
N GLY A 111 0.00 -9.10 0.13
CA GLY A 111 -0.98 -9.46 1.16
C GLY A 111 -1.75 -10.71 0.75
N LYS A 112 -2.07 -11.59 1.70
CA LYS A 112 -3.10 -12.62 1.54
C LYS A 112 -4.46 -11.96 1.77
N ILE A 113 -5.52 -12.47 1.11
CA ILE A 113 -6.89 -11.95 1.25
C ILE A 113 -7.33 -11.85 2.72
N ASP A 114 -6.87 -12.78 3.56
CA ASP A 114 -7.23 -12.87 4.98
C ASP A 114 -6.19 -12.22 5.92
N SER A 115 -5.13 -11.63 5.38
CA SER A 115 -4.10 -10.96 6.16
C SER A 115 -3.55 -9.76 5.41
N PRO A 116 -3.85 -8.54 5.85
CA PRO A 116 -3.35 -7.31 5.22
C PRO A 116 -1.87 -7.05 5.50
N MET A 117 -1.19 -7.93 6.23
CA MET A 117 0.23 -7.82 6.51
C MET A 117 1.07 -7.81 5.24
N MET A 118 2.00 -6.89 5.16
CA MET A 118 3.07 -6.91 4.15
C MET A 118 4.19 -7.84 4.60
N ALA A 119 4.01 -9.12 4.31
CA ALA A 119 4.94 -10.16 4.78
C ALA A 119 6.31 -10.14 4.06
N SER A 120 6.38 -9.63 2.84
CA SER A 120 7.62 -9.64 2.05
C SER A 120 8.09 -8.25 1.67
N HIS A 121 9.37 -7.98 1.88
CA HIS A 121 10.02 -6.71 1.59
C HIS A 121 11.23 -6.89 0.68
N ARG A 122 11.36 -6.05 -0.35
CA ARG A 122 12.42 -6.12 -1.37
C ARG A 122 13.47 -5.03 -1.17
N LEU A 123 14.73 -5.42 -1.43
CA LEU A 123 15.90 -4.55 -1.33
C LEU A 123 16.84 -4.74 -2.53
N GLU A 124 17.83 -3.86 -2.61
CA GLU A 124 18.99 -4.03 -3.50
C GLU A 124 19.69 -5.37 -3.23
N SER A 125 20.20 -5.98 -4.27
CA SER A 125 20.84 -7.29 -4.17
C SER A 125 22.28 -7.22 -3.63
N SER A 126 22.57 -8.10 -2.68
CA SER A 126 23.96 -8.39 -2.26
C SER A 126 24.64 -9.49 -3.07
N PHE A 127 23.97 -10.11 -4.04
CA PHE A 127 24.43 -11.30 -4.79
C PHE A 127 25.83 -11.15 -5.36
N PHE A 128 26.13 -10.00 -5.97
CA PHE A 128 27.44 -9.75 -6.62
C PHE A 128 28.50 -9.15 -5.68
N THR A 129 28.22 -9.04 -4.38
CA THR A 129 29.15 -8.40 -3.43
C THR A 129 29.99 -9.38 -2.63
N GLU A 130 29.75 -10.69 -2.77
CA GLU A 130 30.42 -11.75 -2.01
C GLU A 130 30.40 -11.44 -0.50
N SER A 131 29.26 -11.00 0.02
CA SER A 131 29.10 -10.65 1.42
C SER A 131 29.16 -11.92 2.30
N LYS A 132 30.00 -11.87 3.34
CA LYS A 132 30.17 -12.97 4.30
C LYS A 132 29.18 -12.87 5.45
N ALA A 133 28.78 -11.65 5.79
CA ALA A 133 27.78 -11.36 6.79
C ALA A 133 26.82 -10.29 6.28
N LEU A 134 25.56 -10.40 6.68
CA LEU A 134 24.51 -9.43 6.39
C LEU A 134 23.75 -9.17 7.69
N THR A 135 23.64 -7.88 8.04
CA THR A 135 22.92 -7.43 9.23
C THR A 135 21.82 -6.47 8.82
N MET A 136 20.59 -6.70 9.28
CA MET A 136 19.46 -5.83 9.07
C MET A 136 19.32 -4.84 10.22
N TYR A 137 19.02 -3.58 9.88
CA TYR A 137 18.75 -2.49 10.82
C TYR A 137 17.37 -1.93 10.54
N ILE A 138 16.40 -2.20 11.42
CA ILE A 138 15.04 -1.67 11.31
C ILE A 138 15.00 -0.34 12.05
N THR A 139 14.63 0.73 11.34
CA THR A 139 14.59 2.10 11.86
C THR A 139 13.18 2.63 12.07
N GLY A 140 12.18 1.97 11.48
CA GLY A 140 10.79 2.38 11.64
C GLY A 140 9.83 1.31 11.14
N VAL A 141 8.56 1.49 11.46
CA VAL A 141 7.48 0.60 11.05
C VAL A 141 6.16 1.36 10.91
N GLU A 142 5.38 0.96 9.91
CA GLU A 142 3.99 1.33 9.77
C GLU A 142 3.12 0.13 10.18
N TRP A 143 2.25 0.35 11.15
CA TRP A 143 1.34 -0.65 11.67
C TRP A 143 -0.09 -0.44 11.20
N LEU A 144 -0.77 -1.51 10.83
CA LEU A 144 -2.21 -1.56 10.66
C LEU A 144 -2.83 -2.28 11.85
N ASP A 145 -3.49 -1.54 12.73
CA ASP A 145 -4.10 -2.08 13.94
C ASP A 145 -5.23 -3.07 13.60
N LYS A 146 -5.23 -4.25 14.24
CA LYS A 146 -6.17 -5.35 13.95
C LYS A 146 -7.61 -5.03 14.35
N ASP A 147 -7.81 -4.16 15.34
CA ASP A 147 -9.11 -3.69 15.81
C ASP A 147 -9.73 -2.60 14.92
N ARG A 148 -8.95 -2.04 13.98
CA ARG A 148 -9.37 -0.97 13.07
C ARG A 148 -9.55 -1.42 11.62
N GLN A 149 -9.88 -2.69 11.39
CA GLN A 149 -10.07 -3.20 10.03
C GLN A 149 -11.29 -2.62 9.33
N LYS A 150 -12.31 -2.25 10.10
CA LYS A 150 -13.53 -1.61 9.60
C LYS A 150 -13.98 -0.53 10.57
N ILE A 151 -14.12 0.68 10.04
CA ILE A 151 -14.62 1.83 10.78
C ILE A 151 -16.10 1.98 10.50
N LYS A 152 -16.90 1.98 11.56
CA LYS A 152 -18.34 2.23 11.48
C LYS A 152 -18.62 3.72 11.40
N LEU A 153 -19.39 4.12 10.39
CA LEU A 153 -19.88 5.48 10.23
C LEU A 153 -21.42 5.49 10.34
N ASP A 154 -21.93 6.36 11.20
CA ASP A 154 -23.35 6.72 11.24
C ASP A 154 -23.54 7.96 10.39
N LEU A 155 -24.10 7.78 9.20
CA LEU A 155 -24.24 8.82 8.20
C LEU A 155 -25.31 9.85 8.56
N LYS A 156 -26.32 9.44 9.33
CA LYS A 156 -27.40 10.31 9.74
C LYS A 156 -26.98 11.28 10.83
N ASN A 157 -26.14 10.84 11.75
CA ASN A 157 -25.69 11.64 12.90
C ASN A 157 -24.27 12.19 12.71
N VAL A 158 -23.63 11.90 11.58
CA VAL A 158 -22.24 12.28 11.26
C VAL A 158 -21.29 11.86 12.39
N LYS A 159 -21.28 10.56 12.71
CA LYS A 159 -20.44 9.98 13.76
C LYS A 159 -19.60 8.85 13.19
N ALA A 160 -18.37 8.76 13.66
CA ALA A 160 -17.45 7.68 13.35
C ALA A 160 -16.85 7.11 14.64
N GLU A 161 -16.62 5.80 14.67
CA GLU A 161 -15.96 5.11 15.78
C GLU A 161 -14.60 4.61 15.31
N GLY A 162 -13.51 5.03 16.00
CA GLY A 162 -12.16 4.53 15.72
C GLY A 162 -11.38 5.28 14.63
N LEU A 163 -11.78 6.51 14.25
CA LEU A 163 -10.95 7.38 13.44
C LEU A 163 -9.67 7.78 14.19
N PRO A 164 -8.55 8.00 13.48
CA PRO A 164 -7.37 8.64 14.06
C PRO A 164 -7.69 10.05 14.55
N ASP A 165 -6.93 10.53 15.53
CA ASP A 165 -7.13 11.86 16.13
C ASP A 165 -7.01 13.02 15.14
N ASN A 166 -6.24 12.80 14.05
CA ASN A 166 -6.01 13.76 12.99
C ASN A 166 -7.01 13.67 11.82
N VAL A 167 -8.00 12.76 11.88
CA VAL A 167 -9.04 12.59 10.86
C VAL A 167 -10.40 12.89 11.43
N VAL A 168 -11.15 13.77 10.79
CA VAL A 168 -12.50 14.17 11.19
C VAL A 168 -13.51 13.77 10.12
N PHE A 169 -14.59 13.12 10.51
CA PHE A 169 -15.77 12.92 9.66
C PHE A 169 -16.64 14.18 9.76
N GLU A 170 -16.56 15.04 8.74
CA GLU A 170 -17.13 16.37 8.77
C GLU A 170 -18.60 16.40 8.34
N GLN A 171 -18.93 15.61 7.30
CA GLN A 171 -20.25 15.66 6.72
C GLN A 171 -20.66 14.35 6.06
N ALA A 172 -21.96 14.02 6.13
CA ALA A 172 -22.62 13.05 5.27
C ALA A 172 -23.84 13.72 4.64
N GLN A 173 -23.77 13.95 3.34
CA GLN A 173 -24.86 14.57 2.60
C GLN A 173 -25.67 13.51 1.85
N ARG A 174 -26.97 13.38 2.15
CA ARG A 174 -27.87 12.55 1.38
C ARG A 174 -28.03 13.11 -0.02
N LYS A 175 -27.79 12.26 -1.03
CA LYS A 175 -28.03 12.57 -2.45
C LYS A 175 -29.25 11.77 -2.94
N GLU A 176 -29.70 12.06 -4.16
CA GLU A 176 -30.84 11.35 -4.77
C GLU A 176 -30.61 9.82 -4.81
N LYS A 177 -29.39 9.38 -5.07
CA LYS A 177 -28.97 7.98 -5.11
C LYS A 177 -27.73 7.75 -4.26
N GLY A 178 -27.88 7.71 -2.93
CA GLY A 178 -26.78 7.40 -2.03
C GLY A 178 -26.33 8.57 -1.15
N TRP A 179 -25.02 8.70 -0.91
CA TRP A 179 -24.44 9.67 0.01
C TRP A 179 -23.17 10.29 -0.58
N LEU A 180 -22.87 11.51 -0.17
CA LEU A 180 -21.55 12.11 -0.31
C LEU A 180 -20.97 12.30 1.09
N LEU A 181 -19.84 11.66 1.37
CA LEU A 181 -19.12 11.74 2.63
C LEU A 181 -17.98 12.73 2.49
N THR A 182 -17.76 13.54 3.52
CA THR A 182 -16.66 14.48 3.60
C THR A 182 -15.83 14.22 4.84
N PHE A 183 -14.54 14.12 4.66
CA PHE A 183 -13.55 13.99 5.71
C PHE A 183 -12.54 15.12 5.61
N GLY A 184 -12.10 15.62 6.76
CA GLY A 184 -11.02 16.57 6.88
C GLY A 184 -9.97 16.05 7.86
N GLY A 185 -8.82 16.74 7.93
CA GLY A 185 -7.82 16.43 8.92
C GLY A 185 -6.67 17.42 8.93
N GLN A 186 -5.84 17.31 9.95
CA GLN A 186 -4.65 18.13 10.15
C GLN A 186 -3.43 17.26 10.28
N GLU A 187 -2.28 17.82 9.89
CA GLU A 187 -0.96 17.21 9.95
C GLU A 187 -0.76 16.00 9.05
N TYR A 188 -0.34 16.30 7.80
CA TYR A 188 0.32 15.35 6.94
C TYR A 188 1.74 15.84 6.63
N GLU A 189 2.70 14.95 6.73
CA GLU A 189 4.02 15.13 6.13
C GLU A 189 3.86 15.26 4.60
N GLU A 190 4.70 16.03 3.94
CA GLU A 190 4.57 16.45 2.53
C GLU A 190 4.40 15.31 1.50
N ASP A 191 4.67 14.05 1.88
CA ASP A 191 4.67 12.88 0.99
C ASP A 191 3.50 11.89 1.22
N VAL A 192 2.47 12.22 2.01
CA VAL A 192 1.39 11.30 2.35
C VAL A 192 0.22 11.39 1.38
N SER A 193 -0.16 10.24 0.84
CA SER A 193 -1.39 10.10 0.04
C SER A 193 -2.63 10.39 0.89
N TYR A 194 -3.50 11.29 0.42
CA TYR A 194 -4.81 11.58 1.03
C TYR A 194 -5.83 10.44 0.87
N GLN A 195 -5.41 9.27 0.43
CA GLN A 195 -6.26 8.09 0.35
C GLN A 195 -6.41 7.45 1.73
N ILE A 196 -7.26 8.03 2.56
CA ILE A 196 -7.54 7.55 3.92
C ILE A 196 -8.40 6.28 3.96
N TRP A 197 -9.06 5.92 2.87
CA TRP A 197 -9.90 4.74 2.76
C TRP A 197 -9.50 3.85 1.59
N GLN A 198 -9.67 2.54 1.75
CA GLN A 198 -9.69 1.62 0.63
C GLN A 198 -10.98 1.81 -0.16
N SER A 199 -11.03 1.39 -1.42
CA SER A 199 -12.18 1.60 -2.29
C SER A 199 -13.42 0.78 -1.94
N ASN A 200 -13.28 -0.22 -1.06
CA ASN A 200 -14.35 -1.09 -0.63
C ASN A 200 -14.98 -0.63 0.68
N TYR A 201 -16.28 -0.83 0.80
CA TYR A 201 -17.07 -0.57 2.00
C TYR A 201 -18.21 -1.58 2.12
N TYR A 202 -18.84 -1.67 3.29
CA TYR A 202 -19.81 -2.71 3.61
C TYR A 202 -21.05 -2.13 4.27
N ASP A 203 -22.20 -2.81 4.08
CA ASP A 203 -23.39 -2.56 4.88
C ASP A 203 -23.38 -3.39 6.18
N GLU A 204 -24.48 -3.29 6.97
CA GLU A 204 -24.65 -4.00 8.24
C GLU A 204 -24.74 -5.52 8.07
N ASP A 205 -25.17 -5.99 6.89
CA ASP A 205 -25.25 -7.42 6.56
C ASP A 205 -23.89 -7.96 6.01
N GLY A 206 -22.88 -7.11 5.89
CA GLY A 206 -21.55 -7.44 5.40
C GLY A 206 -21.46 -7.53 3.87
N LYS A 207 -22.48 -7.06 3.14
CA LYS A 207 -22.43 -6.97 1.69
C LYS A 207 -21.43 -5.89 1.27
N GLU A 208 -20.56 -6.24 0.34
CA GLU A 208 -19.50 -5.38 -0.16
C GLU A 208 -19.98 -4.48 -1.30
N TYR A 209 -19.51 -3.25 -1.26
CA TYR A 209 -19.71 -2.20 -2.25
C TYR A 209 -18.37 -1.55 -2.58
N TYR A 210 -18.31 -0.81 -3.69
CA TYR A 210 -17.10 -0.11 -4.12
C TYR A 210 -17.43 1.33 -4.55
N PHE A 211 -16.56 2.28 -4.19
CA PHE A 211 -16.58 3.59 -4.81
C PHE A 211 -15.49 3.67 -5.88
N ASN A 212 -15.85 4.19 -7.04
CA ASN A 212 -14.96 4.23 -8.21
C ASN A 212 -14.24 5.58 -8.36
N SER A 213 -14.63 6.54 -7.54
CA SER A 213 -14.06 7.89 -7.56
C SER A 213 -14.05 8.47 -6.16
N TRP A 214 -13.09 9.31 -5.92
CA TRP A 214 -12.97 10.16 -4.74
C TRP A 214 -12.23 11.42 -5.16
N SER A 215 -12.44 12.51 -4.44
CA SER A 215 -11.67 13.73 -4.61
C SER A 215 -10.92 14.03 -3.33
N SER A 216 -9.72 14.55 -3.47
CA SER A 216 -8.94 15.07 -2.35
C SER A 216 -8.22 16.33 -2.76
N GLY A 217 -7.95 17.17 -1.78
CA GLY A 217 -7.20 18.39 -1.96
C GLY A 217 -6.73 18.95 -0.64
N MET A 218 -5.82 19.90 -0.73
CA MET A 218 -5.48 20.75 0.41
C MET A 218 -6.64 21.69 0.67
N SER A 219 -7.00 21.85 1.94
CA SER A 219 -7.94 22.90 2.34
C SER A 219 -7.27 24.27 2.22
N GLY A 220 -8.06 25.28 1.91
CA GLY A 220 -7.55 26.62 1.75
C GLY A 220 -8.68 27.62 1.58
N TYR A 221 -8.34 28.83 1.25
CA TYR A 221 -9.28 29.91 1.00
C TYR A 221 -8.89 30.72 -0.22
N TRP A 222 -9.88 31.33 -0.84
CA TRP A 222 -9.65 32.27 -1.94
C TRP A 222 -9.27 33.64 -1.37
N ASP A 223 -8.11 34.14 -1.72
CA ASP A 223 -7.67 35.47 -1.37
C ASP A 223 -8.15 36.44 -2.46
N GLU A 224 -9.07 37.35 -2.10
CA GLU A 224 -9.67 38.29 -3.05
C GLU A 224 -8.67 39.38 -3.45
N ASP A 225 -7.70 39.72 -2.60
CA ASP A 225 -6.71 40.79 -2.86
C ASP A 225 -5.63 40.32 -3.84
N GLU A 226 -5.22 39.04 -3.71
CA GLU A 226 -4.20 38.41 -4.55
C GLU A 226 -4.80 37.62 -5.73
N GLU A 227 -6.13 37.54 -5.82
CA GLU A 227 -6.88 36.79 -6.84
C GLU A 227 -6.36 35.35 -7.01
N LYS A 228 -6.02 34.68 -5.90
CA LYS A 228 -5.50 33.32 -5.92
C LYS A 228 -6.04 32.47 -4.77
N TYR A 229 -6.02 31.16 -4.98
CA TYR A 229 -6.29 30.20 -3.91
C TYR A 229 -5.04 30.03 -3.03
N ILE A 230 -5.19 30.23 -1.72
CA ILE A 230 -4.14 30.02 -0.73
C ILE A 230 -4.46 28.71 0.00
N GLU A 231 -3.60 27.70 -0.17
CA GLU A 231 -3.70 26.45 0.54
C GLU A 231 -3.31 26.62 2.01
N THR A 232 -4.03 25.95 2.90
CA THR A 232 -3.67 25.86 4.32
C THR A 232 -2.76 24.64 4.50
N PRO A 233 -1.45 24.82 4.75
CA PRO A 233 -0.52 23.72 4.87
C PRO A 233 -0.97 22.71 5.93
N GLY A 234 -0.87 21.42 5.62
CA GLY A 234 -1.20 20.32 6.53
C GLY A 234 -2.69 20.08 6.76
N VAL A 235 -3.59 20.82 6.11
CA VAL A 235 -5.04 20.59 6.20
C VAL A 235 -5.54 19.95 4.91
N PHE A 236 -6.06 18.75 5.01
CA PHE A 236 -6.60 18.02 3.86
C PHE A 236 -8.11 17.90 3.89
N HIS A 237 -8.67 17.62 2.73
CA HIS A 237 -10.10 17.40 2.51
C HIS A 237 -10.30 16.24 1.54
N VAL A 238 -11.20 15.32 1.87
CA VAL A 238 -11.51 14.14 1.05
C VAL A 238 -13.02 13.98 0.92
N GLU A 239 -13.51 13.84 -0.32
CA GLU A 239 -14.90 13.55 -0.61
C GLU A 239 -15.06 12.18 -1.25
N ILE A 240 -16.01 11.40 -0.75
CA ILE A 240 -16.28 10.03 -1.21
C ILE A 240 -17.76 9.86 -1.52
N PRO A 241 -18.14 9.62 -2.78
CA PRO A 241 -19.50 9.29 -3.14
C PRO A 241 -19.81 7.81 -2.91
N LEU A 242 -20.83 7.51 -2.12
CA LEU A 242 -21.41 6.18 -1.99
C LEU A 242 -22.64 6.11 -2.91
N VAL A 243 -22.42 5.66 -4.15
CA VAL A 243 -23.47 5.60 -5.19
C VAL A 243 -24.40 4.43 -4.94
N ASP A 244 -25.72 4.67 -5.10
CA ASP A 244 -26.78 3.67 -4.91
C ASP A 244 -26.76 2.99 -3.52
N TYR A 245 -26.20 3.66 -2.50
CA TYR A 245 -26.14 3.17 -1.13
C TYR A 245 -27.33 3.73 -0.33
N PRO A 246 -28.30 2.89 0.07
CA PRO A 246 -29.55 3.36 0.67
C PRO A 246 -29.50 3.51 2.19
N TYR A 247 -28.52 2.89 2.86
CA TYR A 247 -28.47 2.73 4.31
C TYR A 247 -27.89 3.95 5.02
N ASP A 248 -28.19 4.10 6.33
CA ASP A 248 -27.71 5.19 7.17
C ASP A 248 -26.41 4.82 7.93
N THR A 249 -25.99 3.56 7.88
CA THR A 249 -24.74 3.05 8.47
C THR A 249 -23.86 2.45 7.39
N VAL A 250 -22.57 2.73 7.43
CA VAL A 250 -21.57 2.13 6.53
C VAL A 250 -20.32 1.72 7.32
N TYR A 251 -19.71 0.63 6.90
CA TYR A 251 -18.43 0.16 7.40
C TYR A 251 -17.36 0.37 6.33
N MET A 252 -16.42 1.26 6.57
CA MET A 252 -15.33 1.57 5.63
C MET A 252 -14.03 0.92 6.06
N THR A 253 -13.27 0.42 5.09
CA THR A 253 -11.95 -0.14 5.33
C THR A 253 -10.92 0.99 5.35
N PRO A 254 -10.23 1.22 6.48
CA PRO A 254 -9.24 2.28 6.57
C PRO A 254 -7.97 1.95 5.79
N ASN A 255 -7.30 2.99 5.32
CA ASN A 255 -5.97 2.92 4.71
C ASN A 255 -4.92 3.69 5.53
N PHE A 256 -5.29 4.18 6.71
CA PHE A 256 -4.37 4.87 7.61
C PHE A 256 -3.65 3.88 8.51
N THR A 257 -2.40 4.22 8.80
CA THR A 257 -1.46 3.42 9.56
C THR A 257 -0.91 4.21 10.75
N ARG A 258 -0.41 3.49 11.74
CA ARG A 258 0.33 4.09 12.86
C ARG A 258 1.82 4.00 12.54
N ASN A 259 2.45 5.16 12.34
CA ASN A 259 3.86 5.27 12.01
C ASN A 259 4.70 5.39 13.27
N VAL A 260 5.72 4.55 13.39
CA VAL A 260 6.66 4.54 14.51
C VAL A 260 8.08 4.64 13.98
N LYS A 261 8.79 5.70 14.36
CA LYS A 261 10.24 5.84 14.18
C LYS A 261 10.91 5.34 15.45
N LEU A 262 11.94 4.51 15.30
CA LEU A 262 12.68 3.96 16.43
C LEU A 262 13.85 4.87 16.78
N ASP A 263 14.02 5.18 18.07
CA ASP A 263 15.17 5.95 18.56
C ASP A 263 16.49 5.18 18.33
N GLU A 264 16.45 3.85 18.49
CA GLU A 264 17.56 2.95 18.19
C GLU A 264 17.07 1.84 17.25
N PRO A 265 17.83 1.49 16.19
CA PRO A 265 17.47 0.43 15.28
C PRO A 265 17.37 -0.93 15.98
N VAL A 266 16.36 -1.72 15.60
CA VAL A 266 16.36 -3.17 15.91
C VAL A 266 17.32 -3.86 14.95
N VAL A 267 18.29 -4.60 15.51
CA VAL A 267 19.39 -5.20 14.75
C VAL A 267 19.22 -6.71 14.69
N ILE A 268 19.22 -7.27 13.47
CA ILE A 268 19.04 -8.72 13.23
C ILE A 268 20.12 -9.22 12.27
N THR A 269 20.78 -10.31 12.64
CA THR A 269 21.76 -10.99 11.77
C THR A 269 21.02 -11.89 10.79
N ILE A 270 21.27 -11.71 9.49
CA ILE A 270 20.69 -12.53 8.40
C ILE A 270 21.64 -13.68 8.04
N LYS A 271 22.95 -13.37 7.93
CA LYS A 271 23.98 -14.30 7.45
C LYS A 271 25.29 -14.06 8.19
#